data_49f0e992e1ce5aadfc65a0a5f84f8ba1
#
_entry.id   49f0e992e1ce5aadfc65a0a5f84f8ba1
#
_cell.length_a   1.000
_cell.length_b   1.000
_cell.length_c   1.000
_cell.angle_alpha   90.00
_cell.angle_beta   90.00
_cell.angle_gamma   90.00
#
_symmetry.space_group_name_H-M   'P 1'
#
loop_
_entity.id
_entity.type
_entity.pdbx_description
1 polymer ?
#
loop_
_entity_poly.entity_id
_entity_poly.type
_entity_poly.pdbx_seq_one_letter_code
_entity_poly.pdbx_strand_id
1 'polypeptide(L)'
;MSAFLSFILPWMERAGNDVFQGDSTMNSLQNSFSGINIRAILCHPHFSNTLLAFYTPHKGHFYCFPGSFSYTKYNDLVMQLGISKNFKKKKESALTMRKQMKIAAVVSAAALLALGASITSFAASKGTWKYEDGEWYCYDKDGYVYENTFCLSNGKEFYVGDDGAMVRSSWVEYDGDYYFVNSAGQKITNDWRLTTPYDDDSAEEQWFFFQSNGKMATNKKLTVKGKTYFFDTDGKMLTGWVQESGDDYVEATDTGVANTYYCDETGARLTKAWVWDYAPGVEDDDSNEEEHWFYLKSNGKIQTGKASNINGQTYFFDEEGKMLTGWVAESDNDAYYSIQGSDDNEDYFVELANVADQGMKAYYCTPEDGHVKKNKWIKLWKPEHAYDEDEDNGKKWFYLNKSGEVYIPSESNATGTKYKFEEGQLAVDTENVSISEKKINGKDYLFNENGEMLSGFLKYNNGMYYLGGSDDGIIKTGSQSIKDDVDDTYRFYFETSGNDKGKGVTGNKSGKLYYDGMLIKAEDYRYEIAEVGGRWFIVNQSGSIQSRNTEYKEDGDTLIDCSDKSVVFENSKDATNDSIPVGAVSSSNTNVIDAEDYVYNK
;
A
#
# COMPACT_ATOMS: atom_id res chain seq x y z
N MET A 1 5.06 -21.65 30.22
CA MET A 1 6.41 -22.00 30.72
C MET A 1 6.73 -23.49 30.55
N SER A 2 5.88 -24.40 30.95
CA SER A 2 6.09 -25.87 30.80
C SER A 2 6.17 -26.32 29.32
N ALA A 3 5.33 -25.80 28.40
CA ALA A 3 5.35 -26.14 26.99
C ALA A 3 6.57 -25.55 26.23
N PHE A 4 7.13 -24.47 26.73
CA PHE A 4 8.33 -23.83 26.16
C PHE A 4 9.60 -24.60 26.53
N LEU A 5 9.70 -25.07 27.75
CA LEU A 5 10.81 -25.92 28.22
C LEU A 5 10.79 -27.28 27.54
N SER A 6 9.64 -27.86 27.22
CA SER A 6 9.56 -29.15 26.49
C SER A 6 9.96 -29.05 25.00
N PHE A 7 10.00 -27.85 24.42
CA PHE A 7 10.41 -27.62 23.02
C PHE A 7 11.89 -27.25 22.89
N ILE A 8 12.48 -26.58 23.88
CA ILE A 8 13.86 -26.12 23.86
C ILE A 8 14.83 -27.14 24.48
N LEU A 9 14.43 -27.84 25.53
CA LEU A 9 15.28 -28.85 26.19
C LEU A 9 15.80 -29.94 25.22
N PRO A 10 14.99 -30.54 24.35
CA PRO A 10 15.49 -31.52 23.38
C PRO A 10 16.41 -30.92 22.30
N TRP A 11 16.33 -29.61 22.06
CA TRP A 11 17.18 -28.92 21.11
C TRP A 11 18.53 -28.52 21.74
N MET A 12 18.52 -28.14 23.01
CA MET A 12 19.73 -27.87 23.79
C MET A 12 20.55 -29.14 24.05
N GLU A 13 19.89 -30.29 24.25
CA GLU A 13 20.56 -31.59 24.35
C GLU A 13 21.17 -32.07 23.02
N ARG A 14 20.61 -31.69 21.87
CA ARG A 14 21.16 -31.96 20.54
C ARG A 14 22.32 -31.04 20.15
N ALA A 15 22.43 -29.86 20.76
CA ALA A 15 23.48 -28.87 20.45
C ALA A 15 24.81 -29.10 21.21
N GLY A 16 24.88 -30.08 22.08
CA GLY A 16 26.09 -30.42 22.84
C GLY A 16 26.45 -29.41 23.93
N ASN A 17 26.96 -29.90 25.05
CA ASN A 17 27.32 -29.11 26.26
C ASN A 17 28.48 -28.11 26.06
N ASP A 18 29.05 -27.96 24.86
CA ASP A 18 30.20 -27.09 24.62
C ASP A 18 29.90 -25.61 24.39
N VAL A 19 28.62 -25.21 24.41
CA VAL A 19 28.18 -23.81 24.17
C VAL A 19 28.16 -22.96 25.45
N PHE A 20 28.35 -23.56 26.63
CA PHE A 20 28.21 -22.87 27.93
C PHE A 20 29.48 -22.64 28.74
N GLN A 21 30.66 -22.99 28.22
CA GLN A 21 31.93 -22.69 28.87
C GLN A 21 32.88 -21.92 27.93
N GLY A 22 32.66 -20.65 27.81
CA GLY A 22 33.55 -19.72 27.14
C GLY A 22 33.12 -18.30 27.39
N ASP A 23 34.00 -17.49 27.98
CA ASP A 23 33.84 -16.05 28.15
C ASP A 23 33.53 -15.40 26.80
N SER A 24 32.26 -15.19 26.50
CA SER A 24 31.82 -14.38 25.37
C SER A 24 30.78 -13.37 25.87
N THR A 25 31.18 -12.14 25.75
CA THR A 25 30.44 -10.92 26.07
C THR A 25 29.00 -10.99 25.57
N MET A 26 28.05 -11.14 26.47
CA MET A 26 26.63 -10.86 26.24
C MET A 26 26.46 -9.35 26.09
N ASN A 27 26.30 -8.85 24.87
CA ASN A 27 25.86 -7.50 24.63
C ASN A 27 24.34 -7.42 24.81
N SER A 28 23.89 -7.04 26.00
CA SER A 28 22.50 -6.67 26.27
C SER A 28 22.31 -5.21 25.91
N LEU A 29 21.60 -4.90 24.84
CA LEU A 29 21.06 -3.59 24.58
C LEU A 29 19.81 -3.38 25.43
N GLN A 30 19.94 -2.60 26.47
CA GLN A 30 18.82 -2.16 27.31
C GLN A 30 18.32 -0.83 26.76
N ASN A 31 17.31 -0.85 25.88
CA ASN A 31 16.54 0.33 25.55
C ASN A 31 15.35 0.43 26.50
N SER A 32 15.44 1.31 27.48
CA SER A 32 14.31 1.62 28.36
C SER A 32 13.39 2.62 27.67
N PHE A 33 12.33 2.14 27.07
CA PHE A 33 11.15 2.96 26.78
C PHE A 33 10.30 2.97 28.05
N SER A 34 9.84 4.15 28.47
CA SER A 34 9.08 4.34 29.72
C SER A 34 7.86 3.40 29.78
N GLY A 35 7.94 2.40 30.65
CA GLY A 35 6.84 1.51 31.02
C GLY A 35 6.82 0.11 30.43
N ILE A 36 7.69 -0.24 29.46
CA ILE A 36 7.80 -1.59 28.90
C ILE A 36 9.25 -2.04 28.92
N ASN A 37 9.58 -3.02 29.77
CA ASN A 37 10.89 -3.68 29.74
C ASN A 37 10.93 -4.70 28.60
N ILE A 38 11.50 -4.34 27.46
CA ILE A 38 11.82 -5.27 26.38
C ILE A 38 13.28 -5.69 26.54
N ARG A 39 13.52 -6.96 26.85
CA ARG A 39 14.87 -7.53 26.81
C ARG A 39 15.06 -8.26 25.48
N ALA A 40 15.90 -7.72 24.61
CA ALA A 40 16.37 -8.41 23.42
C ALA A 40 17.68 -9.15 23.77
N ILE A 41 17.72 -10.45 23.53
CA ILE A 41 18.91 -11.28 23.69
C ILE A 41 19.44 -11.59 22.29
N LEU A 42 20.59 -11.04 21.94
CA LEU A 42 21.33 -11.38 20.72
C LEU A 42 22.27 -12.56 21.02
N CYS A 43 21.98 -13.71 20.43
CA CYS A 43 22.89 -14.85 20.45
C CYS A 43 23.78 -14.80 19.21
N HIS A 44 25.08 -14.69 19.38
CA HIS A 44 26.13 -14.76 18.36
C HIS A 44 27.04 -15.99 18.63
N PRO A 45 27.86 -16.47 17.75
CA PRO A 45 27.90 -16.51 16.30
C PRO A 45 28.46 -17.87 15.79
N HIS A 46 27.75 -18.69 15.18
CA HIS A 46 28.31 -19.70 14.24
C HIS A 46 27.25 -20.29 13.29
N PHE A 47 26.08 -19.68 13.22
CA PHE A 47 25.04 -20.08 12.26
C PHE A 47 24.64 -18.91 11.39
N SER A 48 24.40 -19.19 10.11
CA SER A 48 24.06 -18.22 9.07
C SER A 48 22.69 -17.54 9.21
N ASN A 49 22.01 -17.71 10.35
CA ASN A 49 20.70 -17.11 10.61
C ASN A 49 20.64 -16.55 12.04
N THR A 50 20.41 -15.27 12.18
CA THR A 50 20.22 -14.56 13.46
C THR A 50 18.80 -14.82 13.98
N LEU A 51 18.64 -15.30 15.21
CA LEU A 51 17.36 -15.49 15.86
C LEU A 51 17.08 -14.29 16.77
N LEU A 52 15.96 -13.59 16.56
CA LEU A 52 15.49 -12.54 17.46
C LEU A 52 14.31 -13.07 18.28
N ALA A 53 14.38 -12.97 19.61
CA ALA A 53 13.30 -13.35 20.51
C ALA A 53 12.84 -12.15 21.34
N PHE A 54 11.52 -11.94 21.42
CA PHE A 54 10.89 -10.87 22.20
C PHE A 54 9.97 -11.44 23.26
N TYR A 55 9.97 -10.83 24.44
CA TYR A 55 9.08 -11.17 25.55
C TYR A 55 8.21 -9.98 25.91
N THR A 56 6.89 -10.17 25.95
CA THR A 56 5.95 -9.14 26.39
C THR A 56 5.37 -9.52 27.76
N PRO A 57 5.73 -8.82 28.85
CA PRO A 57 5.30 -9.19 30.21
C PRO A 57 3.78 -9.14 30.42
N HIS A 58 3.06 -8.31 29.65
CA HIS A 58 1.61 -8.10 29.83
C HIS A 58 0.74 -9.23 29.25
N LYS A 59 1.25 -10.04 28.32
CA LYS A 59 0.51 -11.16 27.70
C LYS A 59 1.15 -12.54 27.92
N GLY A 60 2.34 -12.61 28.54
CA GLY A 60 3.04 -13.86 28.84
C GLY A 60 3.50 -14.66 27.63
N HIS A 61 3.65 -14.03 26.46
CA HIS A 61 4.03 -14.70 25.21
C HIS A 61 5.47 -14.38 24.80
N PHE A 62 6.15 -15.41 24.26
CA PHE A 62 7.43 -15.29 23.57
C PHE A 62 7.23 -15.47 22.09
N TYR A 63 7.89 -14.64 21.29
CA TYR A 63 7.90 -14.71 19.83
C TYR A 63 9.33 -14.92 19.35
N CYS A 64 9.57 -15.97 18.53
CA CYS A 64 10.86 -16.28 17.93
C CYS A 64 10.73 -16.29 16.41
N PHE A 65 11.60 -15.55 15.72
CA PHE A 65 11.60 -15.45 14.26
C PHE A 65 12.97 -15.83 13.68
N PRO A 66 13.05 -16.74 12.71
CA PRO A 66 14.28 -17.03 11.98
C PRO A 66 14.45 -16.09 10.77
N GLY A 67 15.62 -15.49 10.61
CA GLY A 67 16.02 -14.75 9.41
C GLY A 67 16.29 -13.27 9.60
N SER A 68 16.96 -12.66 8.61
CA SER A 68 17.25 -11.23 8.57
C SER A 68 15.96 -10.41 8.36
N PHE A 69 15.60 -9.57 9.33
CA PHE A 69 14.47 -8.65 9.23
C PHE A 69 14.86 -7.35 8.54
N SER A 70 14.07 -6.93 7.54
CA SER A 70 14.08 -5.55 7.06
C SER A 70 13.28 -4.66 8.06
N TYR A 71 13.57 -3.37 8.04
CA TYR A 71 12.91 -2.35 8.89
C TYR A 71 11.37 -2.36 8.75
N THR A 72 10.86 -2.69 7.57
CA THR A 72 9.43 -2.87 7.27
C THR A 72 8.78 -3.99 8.11
N LYS A 73 9.43 -5.15 8.22
CA LYS A 73 8.89 -6.26 9.05
C LYS A 73 8.87 -5.96 10.55
N TYR A 74 9.69 -5.04 11.02
CA TYR A 74 9.67 -4.58 12.41
C TYR A 74 8.40 -3.74 12.69
N ASN A 75 8.03 -2.88 11.77
CA ASN A 75 6.82 -2.06 11.89
C ASN A 75 5.53 -2.90 11.84
N ASP A 76 5.45 -3.89 10.94
CA ASP A 76 4.34 -4.86 10.89
C ASP A 76 4.17 -5.62 12.21
N LEU A 77 5.28 -6.01 12.84
CA LEU A 77 5.24 -6.70 14.13
C LEU A 77 4.73 -5.78 15.27
N VAL A 78 5.07 -4.50 15.21
CA VAL A 78 4.65 -3.48 16.18
C VAL A 78 3.14 -3.20 16.03
N MET A 79 2.61 -3.19 14.82
CA MET A 79 1.17 -3.04 14.53
C MET A 79 0.37 -4.26 15.00
N GLN A 80 0.80 -5.49 14.65
CA GLN A 80 0.14 -6.73 15.09
C GLN A 80 0.13 -6.94 16.61
N LEU A 81 1.06 -6.33 17.33
CA LEU A 81 1.13 -6.44 18.80
C LEU A 81 0.25 -5.42 19.53
N GLY A 82 -0.51 -4.58 18.82
CA GLY A 82 -1.43 -3.60 19.41
C GLY A 82 -0.71 -2.51 20.24
N ILE A 83 0.52 -2.15 19.86
CA ILE A 83 1.35 -1.16 20.57
C ILE A 83 0.98 0.27 20.15
N SER A 84 -0.07 0.45 19.35
CA SER A 84 -0.50 1.73 18.77
C SER A 84 -0.94 2.81 19.78
N LYS A 85 -1.10 2.47 21.06
CA LYS A 85 -1.52 3.45 22.11
C LYS A 85 -0.38 4.24 22.76
N ASN A 86 0.88 4.10 22.36
CA ASN A 86 2.01 4.72 23.04
C ASN A 86 2.71 5.86 22.28
N PHE A 87 2.20 6.30 21.12
CA PHE A 87 2.77 7.47 20.44
C PHE A 87 2.47 8.82 21.15
N LYS A 88 1.39 8.91 21.96
CA LYS A 88 1.18 10.09 22.83
C LYS A 88 2.34 10.36 23.79
N LYS A 89 3.14 9.34 24.16
CA LYS A 89 4.33 9.52 25.01
C LYS A 89 5.57 10.08 24.31
N LYS A 90 5.61 10.12 22.97
CA LYS A 90 6.74 10.73 22.25
C LYS A 90 6.74 12.25 22.36
N LYS A 91 5.57 12.90 22.44
CA LYS A 91 5.48 14.35 22.72
C LYS A 91 6.04 14.69 24.13
N GLU A 92 5.74 13.86 25.14
CA GLU A 92 6.29 14.05 26.50
C GLU A 92 7.81 13.81 26.59
N SER A 93 8.39 12.93 25.75
CA SER A 93 9.84 12.70 25.72
C SER A 93 10.59 13.83 24.99
N ALA A 94 9.98 14.46 23.98
CA ALA A 94 10.50 15.65 23.34
C ALA A 94 10.53 16.84 24.32
N LEU A 95 9.49 16.99 25.15
CA LEU A 95 9.47 17.98 26.24
C LEU A 95 10.58 17.72 27.29
N THR A 96 10.87 16.46 27.58
CA THR A 96 11.92 16.07 28.55
C THR A 96 13.32 16.27 27.97
N MET A 97 13.53 16.03 26.66
CA MET A 97 14.78 16.36 25.98
C MET A 97 15.03 17.89 25.90
N ARG A 98 13.97 18.68 25.69
CA ARG A 98 14.03 20.14 25.78
C ARG A 98 14.50 20.63 27.17
N LYS A 99 14.06 19.96 28.25
CA LYS A 99 14.52 20.25 29.62
C LYS A 99 15.99 19.88 29.86
N GLN A 100 16.50 18.83 29.22
CA GLN A 100 17.91 18.43 29.36
C GLN A 100 18.89 19.33 28.57
N MET A 101 18.46 19.89 27.43
CA MET A 101 19.27 20.88 26.70
C MET A 101 19.37 22.25 27.45
N LYS A 102 18.43 22.58 28.34
CA LYS A 102 18.51 23.76 29.21
C LYS A 102 19.72 23.74 30.17
N ILE A 103 20.22 22.55 30.54
CA ILE A 103 21.34 22.41 31.50
C ILE A 103 22.70 22.52 30.82
N ALA A 104 22.81 22.25 29.52
CA ALA A 104 24.08 22.32 28.78
C ALA A 104 24.49 23.75 28.34
N ALA A 105 23.53 24.67 28.24
CA ALA A 105 23.78 26.04 27.79
C ALA A 105 24.28 26.99 28.87
N VAL A 106 24.17 26.60 30.15
CA VAL A 106 24.49 27.50 31.30
C VAL A 106 25.96 27.44 31.72
N VAL A 107 26.76 26.47 31.24
CA VAL A 107 28.14 26.26 31.78
C VAL A 107 29.24 26.99 31.01
N SER A 108 28.98 27.60 29.86
CA SER A 108 30.05 28.23 29.05
C SER A 108 30.15 29.77 29.11
N ALA A 109 29.32 30.46 29.91
CA ALA A 109 29.32 31.93 29.93
C ALA A 109 30.18 32.57 31.04
N ALA A 110 30.84 31.81 31.92
CA ALA A 110 31.51 32.34 33.09
C ALA A 110 33.01 32.70 32.92
N ALA A 111 33.58 32.58 31.71
CA ALA A 111 35.05 32.62 31.55
C ALA A 111 35.61 33.83 30.79
N LEU A 112 34.88 34.92 30.59
CA LEU A 112 35.37 36.05 29.77
C LEU A 112 35.24 37.47 30.38
N LEU A 113 35.13 37.57 31.69
CA LEU A 113 35.05 38.91 32.36
C LEU A 113 36.23 39.19 33.31
N ALA A 114 37.45 38.86 32.91
CA ALA A 114 38.64 39.28 33.64
C ALA A 114 39.67 39.90 32.70
N LEU A 115 39.36 41.06 32.14
CA LEU A 115 40.37 41.93 31.54
C LEU A 115 39.90 43.40 31.75
N GLY A 116 40.16 43.89 32.90
CA GLY A 116 40.28 45.36 33.13
C GLY A 116 41.51 45.87 32.40
N ALA A 117 41.35 46.14 31.12
CA ALA A 117 42.34 46.87 30.33
C ALA A 117 41.60 47.97 29.58
N SER A 118 42.05 49.17 29.74
CA SER A 118 41.66 50.37 28.99
C SER A 118 41.68 50.06 27.51
N ILE A 119 40.49 49.93 26.89
CA ILE A 119 40.34 49.66 25.46
C ILE A 119 40.51 51.00 24.73
N THR A 120 41.64 51.14 24.04
CA THR A 120 41.83 52.24 23.07
C THR A 120 40.87 51.98 21.89
N SER A 121 39.99 52.93 21.72
CA SER A 121 38.93 52.92 20.68
C SER A 121 39.52 52.96 19.27
N PHE A 122 39.13 52.02 18.43
CA PHE A 122 39.30 52.16 17.00
C PHE A 122 38.29 53.19 16.43
N ALA A 123 38.66 53.84 15.31
CA ALA A 123 38.06 55.07 14.77
C ALA A 123 36.57 54.97 14.30
N ALA A 124 35.84 53.99 14.75
CA ALA A 124 34.40 53.84 14.50
C ALA A 124 33.59 53.59 15.78
N SER A 125 34.20 53.74 16.96
CA SER A 125 33.48 53.48 18.21
C SER A 125 32.62 54.70 18.58
N LYS A 126 31.34 54.48 18.76
CA LYS A 126 30.45 55.44 19.42
C LYS A 126 30.69 55.33 20.91
N GLY A 127 31.57 56.20 21.44
CA GLY A 127 31.70 56.41 22.84
C GLY A 127 32.80 55.63 23.59
N THR A 128 33.00 56.00 24.85
CA THR A 128 33.97 55.43 25.82
C THR A 128 33.21 54.67 26.89
N TRP A 129 33.51 53.39 27.09
CA TRP A 129 32.88 52.60 28.12
C TRP A 129 33.54 52.77 29.49
N LYS A 130 32.69 52.93 30.51
CA LYS A 130 33.11 52.96 31.91
C LYS A 130 32.22 52.07 32.77
N TYR A 131 32.82 51.47 33.79
CA TYR A 131 32.10 50.66 34.78
C TYR A 131 31.93 51.49 36.04
N GLU A 132 30.71 51.85 36.37
CA GLU A 132 30.33 52.72 37.48
C GLU A 132 29.11 52.13 38.19
N ASP A 133 29.09 52.15 39.53
CA ASP A 133 27.97 51.66 40.37
C ASP A 133 27.46 50.24 40.10
N GLY A 134 28.31 49.37 39.56
CA GLY A 134 27.97 47.97 39.26
C GLY A 134 27.50 47.74 37.85
N GLU A 135 27.39 48.79 37.03
CA GLU A 135 26.92 48.70 35.63
C GLU A 135 27.89 49.33 34.64
N TRP A 136 27.79 49.03 33.37
CA TRP A 136 28.53 49.59 32.26
C TRP A 136 27.75 50.72 31.60
N TYR A 137 28.42 51.90 31.44
CA TYR A 137 27.87 53.05 30.73
C TYR A 137 28.77 53.44 29.56
N CYS A 138 28.16 53.92 28.48
CA CYS A 138 28.86 54.40 27.30
C CYS A 138 28.74 55.92 27.21
N TYR A 139 29.88 56.62 27.11
CA TYR A 139 29.92 58.05 27.06
C TYR A 139 30.33 58.54 25.66
N ASP A 140 29.77 59.66 25.27
CA ASP A 140 30.18 60.36 24.05
C ASP A 140 31.53 61.14 24.29
N LYS A 141 31.98 61.86 23.26
CA LYS A 141 33.21 62.60 23.27
C LYS A 141 33.15 63.81 24.24
N ASP A 142 31.94 64.28 24.53
CA ASP A 142 31.71 65.46 25.41
C ASP A 142 31.40 65.05 26.86
N GLY A 143 31.40 63.75 27.16
CA GLY A 143 31.23 63.19 28.50
C GLY A 143 29.76 62.92 28.88
N TYR A 144 28.81 62.97 27.95
CA TYR A 144 27.41 62.61 28.19
C TYR A 144 27.21 61.14 28.01
N VAL A 145 26.34 60.52 28.81
CA VAL A 145 25.95 59.11 28.69
C VAL A 145 25.05 58.93 27.46
N TYR A 146 25.33 57.91 26.67
CA TYR A 146 24.38 57.47 25.65
C TYR A 146 23.20 56.75 26.30
N GLU A 147 22.03 57.00 25.80
CA GLU A 147 20.75 56.33 26.20
C GLU A 147 20.04 55.76 24.98
N ASN A 148 19.28 54.69 25.17
CA ASN A 148 18.41 54.04 24.15
C ASN A 148 19.11 53.85 22.79
N THR A 149 20.34 53.35 22.79
CA THR A 149 21.11 53.20 21.55
C THR A 149 22.15 52.09 21.62
N PHE A 150 22.58 51.60 20.45
CA PHE A 150 23.71 50.69 20.35
C PHE A 150 25.05 51.43 20.37
N CYS A 151 25.94 50.97 21.22
CA CYS A 151 27.32 51.44 21.34
C CYS A 151 28.30 50.32 20.92
N LEU A 152 29.36 50.69 20.21
CA LEU A 152 30.38 49.77 19.70
C LEU A 152 31.54 49.60 20.68
N SER A 153 31.94 48.34 20.92
CA SER A 153 33.17 48.03 21.63
C SER A 153 33.82 46.80 21.00
N ASN A 154 35.11 46.91 20.62
CA ASN A 154 35.86 45.80 19.96
C ASN A 154 35.15 45.13 18.77
N GLY A 155 34.47 45.92 17.94
CA GLY A 155 33.72 45.42 16.80
C GLY A 155 32.42 44.70 17.17
N LYS A 156 31.99 44.77 18.43
CA LYS A 156 30.72 44.21 18.93
C LYS A 156 29.81 45.33 19.39
N GLU A 157 28.52 45.17 19.18
CA GLU A 157 27.49 46.13 19.57
C GLU A 157 26.83 45.72 20.87
N PHE A 158 26.62 46.70 21.75
CA PHE A 158 25.99 46.58 23.05
C PHE A 158 24.91 47.67 23.16
N TYR A 159 23.78 47.35 23.76
CA TYR A 159 22.70 48.31 23.94
C TYR A 159 22.76 48.92 25.33
N VAL A 160 22.56 50.21 25.42
CA VAL A 160 22.34 50.96 26.66
C VAL A 160 20.88 51.41 26.71
N GLY A 161 20.24 51.23 27.87
CA GLY A 161 18.85 51.57 28.12
C GLY A 161 18.56 53.04 28.30
N ASP A 162 17.38 53.35 28.80
CA ASP A 162 16.91 54.70 29.09
C ASP A 162 17.65 55.35 30.29
N ASP A 163 18.19 54.49 31.16
CA ASP A 163 19.04 54.91 32.28
C ASP A 163 20.54 55.01 31.90
N GLY A 164 20.88 54.73 30.65
CA GLY A 164 22.23 54.68 30.12
C GLY A 164 23.00 53.41 30.48
N ALA A 165 22.47 52.54 31.33
CA ALA A 165 23.13 51.30 31.71
C ALA A 165 23.06 50.26 30.58
N MET A 166 24.09 49.40 30.51
CA MET A 166 24.15 48.29 29.50
C MET A 166 23.11 47.20 29.79
N VAL A 167 22.22 46.99 28.85
CA VAL A 167 21.18 45.96 28.91
C VAL A 167 21.79 44.57 28.67
N ARG A 168 21.29 43.56 29.40
CA ARG A 168 21.73 42.14 29.30
C ARG A 168 20.56 41.18 29.29
N SER A 169 20.74 40.06 28.58
CA SER A 169 19.78 38.92 28.52
C SER A 169 18.34 39.38 28.24
N SER A 170 18.16 40.34 27.35
CA SER A 170 16.88 41.01 27.13
C SER A 170 16.63 41.33 25.66
N TRP A 171 15.35 41.43 25.34
CA TRP A 171 14.87 42.02 24.11
C TRP A 171 15.19 43.52 24.08
N VAL A 172 15.43 44.04 22.90
CA VAL A 172 15.66 45.45 22.62
C VAL A 172 14.85 45.84 21.39
N GLU A 173 13.96 46.80 21.56
CA GLU A 173 13.32 47.48 20.43
C GLU A 173 14.16 48.71 20.07
N TYR A 174 14.55 48.79 18.79
CA TYR A 174 15.33 49.92 18.31
C TYR A 174 15.01 50.21 16.85
N ASP A 175 14.60 51.42 16.57
CA ASP A 175 14.25 51.92 15.23
C ASP A 175 13.15 51.07 14.56
N GLY A 176 12.18 50.58 15.35
CA GLY A 176 11.06 49.75 14.90
C GLY A 176 11.42 48.28 14.57
N ASP A 177 12.63 47.83 14.92
CA ASP A 177 13.09 46.47 14.78
C ASP A 177 13.41 45.85 16.14
N TYR A 178 13.28 44.53 16.25
CA TYR A 178 13.61 43.80 17.48
C TYR A 178 14.98 43.13 17.39
N TYR A 179 15.72 43.23 18.48
CA TYR A 179 17.05 42.66 18.69
C TYR A 179 17.07 41.91 20.03
N PHE A 180 18.08 41.09 20.23
CA PHE A 180 18.33 40.49 21.54
C PHE A 180 19.80 40.68 21.94
N VAL A 181 20.03 41.04 23.18
CA VAL A 181 21.37 41.09 23.78
C VAL A 181 21.57 39.93 24.73
N ASN A 182 22.72 39.28 24.62
CA ASN A 182 23.05 38.10 25.44
C ASN A 182 23.42 38.51 26.89
N SER A 183 23.79 37.53 27.73
CA SER A 183 24.19 37.76 29.13
C SER A 183 25.42 38.64 29.30
N ALA A 184 26.25 38.80 28.29
CA ALA A 184 27.37 39.73 28.26
C ALA A 184 26.98 41.13 27.75
N GLY A 185 25.69 41.36 27.42
CA GLY A 185 25.16 42.59 26.82
C GLY A 185 25.43 42.74 25.33
N GLN A 186 26.03 41.72 24.69
CA GLN A 186 26.36 41.77 23.27
C GLN A 186 25.14 41.48 22.42
N LYS A 187 24.90 42.29 21.38
CA LYS A 187 23.88 42.07 20.37
C LYS A 187 24.11 40.72 19.68
N ILE A 188 23.09 39.88 19.61
CA ILE A 188 23.11 38.62 18.88
C ILE A 188 23.00 38.88 17.37
N THR A 189 23.86 38.25 16.59
CA THR A 189 23.86 38.37 15.13
C THR A 189 24.13 37.01 14.50
N ASN A 190 23.40 36.71 13.43
CA ASN A 190 23.49 35.46 12.67
C ASN A 190 23.42 34.20 13.56
N ASP A 191 22.55 34.23 14.56
CA ASP A 191 22.43 33.17 15.56
C ASP A 191 21.00 32.99 16.07
N TRP A 192 20.76 31.87 16.68
CA TRP A 192 19.47 31.45 17.24
C TRP A 192 19.36 31.84 18.73
N ARG A 193 18.12 32.12 19.14
CA ARG A 193 17.80 32.31 20.56
C ARG A 193 16.49 31.61 20.92
N LEU A 194 16.50 30.81 21.98
CA LEU A 194 15.31 30.28 22.64
C LEU A 194 15.00 31.22 23.81
N THR A 195 13.84 31.84 23.78
CA THR A 195 13.41 32.81 24.81
C THR A 195 11.89 33.02 24.72
N THR A 196 11.29 33.63 25.73
CA THR A 196 9.91 34.13 25.66
C THR A 196 9.78 35.20 24.57
N PRO A 197 8.61 35.38 23.95
CA PRO A 197 8.35 36.48 23.02
C PRO A 197 8.63 37.85 23.65
N TYR A 198 8.85 38.87 22.79
CA TYR A 198 9.19 40.21 23.24
C TYR A 198 8.03 40.95 23.94
N ASP A 199 6.81 40.52 23.68
CA ASP A 199 5.54 41.09 24.14
C ASP A 199 4.87 40.31 25.29
N ASP A 200 5.34 39.07 25.57
CA ASP A 200 4.81 38.23 26.65
C ASP A 200 5.93 37.40 27.31
N ASP A 201 6.40 37.84 28.44
CA ASP A 201 7.44 37.17 29.24
C ASP A 201 6.90 35.95 30.02
N SER A 202 5.57 35.79 30.08
CA SER A 202 4.88 34.64 30.70
C SER A 202 4.59 33.50 29.72
N ALA A 203 4.72 33.75 28.42
CA ALA A 203 4.51 32.77 27.38
C ALA A 203 5.59 31.67 27.36
N GLU A 204 5.34 30.58 26.65
CA GLU A 204 6.34 29.55 26.43
C GLU A 204 7.51 30.07 25.56
N GLU A 205 8.74 29.62 25.90
CA GLU A 205 9.91 29.96 25.11
C GLU A 205 9.80 29.48 23.68
N GLN A 206 10.07 30.34 22.70
CA GLN A 206 10.07 30.09 21.27
C GLN A 206 11.46 30.31 20.66
N TRP A 207 11.71 29.70 19.49
CA TRP A 207 12.94 29.94 18.77
C TRP A 207 12.82 31.15 17.86
N PHE A 208 13.81 32.08 18.00
CA PHE A 208 13.97 33.26 17.16
C PHE A 208 15.33 33.22 16.48
N PHE A 209 15.43 33.79 15.29
CA PHE A 209 16.68 33.93 14.57
C PHE A 209 17.03 35.39 14.35
N PHE A 210 18.23 35.78 14.75
CA PHE A 210 18.75 37.12 14.53
C PHE A 210 19.67 37.13 13.32
N GLN A 211 19.33 37.95 12.33
CA GLN A 211 20.03 38.05 11.06
C GLN A 211 21.46 38.64 11.25
N SER A 212 22.24 38.71 10.15
CA SER A 212 23.63 39.23 10.23
C SER A 212 23.73 40.67 10.73
N ASN A 213 22.68 41.50 10.55
CA ASN A 213 22.56 42.84 11.10
C ASN A 213 22.01 42.89 12.55
N GLY A 214 21.68 41.72 13.11
CA GLY A 214 21.09 41.57 14.43
C GLY A 214 19.58 41.75 14.52
N LYS A 215 18.89 42.11 13.43
CA LYS A 215 17.43 42.20 13.42
C LYS A 215 16.81 40.82 13.52
N MET A 216 15.76 40.71 14.31
CA MET A 216 14.93 39.50 14.33
C MET A 216 14.39 39.17 12.94
N ALA A 217 14.37 37.92 12.57
CA ALA A 217 13.71 37.48 11.35
C ALA A 217 12.20 37.40 11.59
N THR A 218 11.41 38.21 10.90
CA THR A 218 9.95 38.22 10.96
C THR A 218 9.38 37.97 9.60
N ASN A 219 8.26 37.29 9.53
CA ASN A 219 7.52 37.00 8.30
C ASN A 219 8.44 36.60 7.13
N LYS A 220 9.27 35.61 7.33
CA LYS A 220 10.39 35.35 6.41
C LYS A 220 10.75 33.89 6.31
N LYS A 221 11.09 33.51 5.08
CA LYS A 221 11.77 32.25 4.78
C LYS A 221 13.27 32.48 4.68
N LEU A 222 14.06 31.84 5.53
CA LEU A 222 15.52 31.97 5.55
C LEU A 222 16.20 30.62 5.37
N THR A 223 17.36 30.66 4.71
CA THR A 223 18.27 29.49 4.65
C THR A 223 19.43 29.73 5.60
N VAL A 224 19.49 28.94 6.67
CA VAL A 224 20.55 29.00 7.68
C VAL A 224 21.31 27.65 7.62
N LYS A 225 22.63 27.73 7.40
CA LYS A 225 23.52 26.52 7.29
C LYS A 225 22.97 25.43 6.35
N GLY A 226 22.35 25.82 5.22
CA GLY A 226 21.84 24.91 4.21
C GLY A 226 20.45 24.33 4.48
N LYS A 227 19.81 24.63 5.60
CA LYS A 227 18.43 24.29 5.93
C LYS A 227 17.53 25.51 5.81
N THR A 228 16.30 25.33 5.36
CA THR A 228 15.30 26.40 5.23
C THR A 228 14.39 26.40 6.45
N TYR A 229 14.11 27.59 6.96
CA TYR A 229 13.24 27.83 8.10
C TYR A 229 12.22 28.92 7.75
N PHE A 230 11.07 28.89 8.41
CA PHE A 230 10.03 29.91 8.30
C PHE A 230 9.80 30.59 9.65
N PHE A 231 9.52 31.87 9.60
CA PHE A 231 9.23 32.70 10.76
C PHE A 231 7.91 33.41 10.51
N ASP A 232 7.03 33.44 11.52
CA ASP A 232 5.78 34.18 11.47
C ASP A 232 6.01 35.70 11.59
N THR A 233 4.91 36.46 11.67
CA THR A 233 4.94 37.92 11.83
C THR A 233 5.55 38.36 13.13
N ASP A 234 5.46 37.55 14.20
CA ASP A 234 6.02 37.80 15.52
C ASP A 234 7.46 37.32 15.65
N GLY A 235 8.02 36.73 14.57
CA GLY A 235 9.39 36.23 14.51
C GLY A 235 9.58 34.83 15.10
N LYS A 236 8.53 34.15 15.48
CA LYS A 236 8.59 32.78 15.98
C LYS A 236 8.93 31.80 14.84
N MET A 237 9.84 30.87 15.10
CA MET A 237 10.16 29.80 14.16
C MET A 237 9.00 28.80 14.08
N LEU A 238 8.48 28.57 12.88
CA LEU A 238 7.38 27.64 12.64
C LEU A 238 7.87 26.20 12.55
N THR A 239 7.04 25.27 13.05
CA THR A 239 7.22 23.81 13.01
C THR A 239 5.93 23.15 12.54
N GLY A 240 5.99 21.87 12.08
CA GLY A 240 4.81 21.19 11.56
C GLY A 240 4.39 21.75 10.21
N TRP A 241 3.09 21.78 9.96
CA TRP A 241 2.53 22.32 8.72
C TRP A 241 2.61 23.84 8.68
N VAL A 242 3.27 24.38 7.68
CA VAL A 242 3.46 25.81 7.46
C VAL A 242 2.85 26.22 6.14
N GLN A 243 1.95 27.19 6.15
CA GLN A 243 1.27 27.72 4.98
C GLN A 243 1.77 29.11 4.61
N GLU A 244 1.92 29.36 3.30
CA GLU A 244 2.17 30.68 2.74
C GLU A 244 0.82 31.30 2.39
N SER A 245 0.35 32.24 3.22
CA SER A 245 -0.94 32.92 3.12
C SER A 245 -0.72 34.39 2.71
N GLY A 246 -0.92 34.71 1.43
CA GLY A 246 -0.55 36.01 0.90
C GLY A 246 0.97 36.23 0.95
N ASP A 247 1.39 37.22 1.70
CA ASP A 247 2.82 37.54 1.95
C ASP A 247 3.32 36.94 3.27
N ASP A 248 2.46 36.28 4.07
CA ASP A 248 2.75 35.80 5.41
C ASP A 248 3.04 34.31 5.47
N TYR A 249 3.85 33.87 6.42
CA TYR A 249 4.06 32.48 6.79
C TYR A 249 3.37 32.21 8.12
N VAL A 250 2.47 31.23 8.14
CA VAL A 250 1.65 30.90 9.31
C VAL A 250 1.62 29.39 9.53
N GLU A 251 1.25 28.92 10.73
CA GLU A 251 0.80 27.55 10.91
C GLU A 251 -0.42 27.31 10.03
N ALA A 252 -0.48 26.14 9.39
CA ALA A 252 -1.59 25.83 8.50
C ALA A 252 -2.90 25.73 9.31
N THR A 253 -3.93 26.45 8.86
CA THR A 253 -5.27 26.49 9.49
C THR A 253 -6.35 25.89 8.61
N ASP A 254 -6.00 25.44 7.41
CA ASP A 254 -6.89 24.78 6.47
C ASP A 254 -6.16 23.68 5.70
N THR A 255 -6.90 22.81 5.01
CA THR A 255 -6.40 21.68 4.22
C THR A 255 -5.74 22.09 2.89
N GLY A 256 -5.58 23.38 2.64
CA GLY A 256 -5.00 23.90 1.40
C GLY A 256 -3.54 23.46 1.20
N VAL A 257 -3.28 22.73 0.12
CA VAL A 257 -1.94 22.12 -0.16
C VAL A 257 -1.05 22.97 -1.08
N ALA A 258 -1.59 23.97 -1.75
CA ALA A 258 -0.90 24.66 -2.86
C ALA A 258 0.40 25.33 -2.46
N ASN A 259 0.44 25.95 -1.27
CA ASN A 259 1.59 26.68 -0.72
C ASN A 259 1.94 26.19 0.69
N THR A 260 1.74 24.88 0.95
CA THR A 260 1.97 24.29 2.25
C THR A 260 3.26 23.47 2.25
N TYR A 261 3.99 23.61 3.35
CA TYR A 261 5.29 22.99 3.62
C TYR A 261 5.21 22.24 4.96
N TYR A 262 6.17 21.37 5.20
CA TYR A 262 6.33 20.74 6.50
C TYR A 262 7.72 21.01 7.07
N CYS A 263 7.76 21.48 8.32
CA CYS A 263 8.98 21.70 9.09
C CYS A 263 9.10 20.65 10.20
N ASP A 264 10.27 20.05 10.35
CA ASP A 264 10.54 19.12 11.43
C ASP A 264 10.54 19.84 12.82
N GLU A 265 10.68 19.07 13.90
CA GLU A 265 10.73 19.60 15.27
C GLU A 265 11.88 20.61 15.49
N THR A 266 12.87 20.68 14.61
CA THR A 266 13.95 21.67 14.63
C THR A 266 13.62 22.90 13.81
N GLY A 267 12.44 22.99 13.22
CA GLY A 267 11.99 24.04 12.31
C GLY A 267 12.51 23.91 10.89
N ALA A 268 13.32 22.90 10.60
CA ALA A 268 13.89 22.74 9.27
C ALA A 268 12.85 22.17 8.29
N ARG A 269 12.61 22.90 7.19
CA ARG A 269 11.71 22.47 6.12
C ARG A 269 12.18 21.15 5.51
N LEU A 270 11.27 20.18 5.43
CA LEU A 270 11.51 18.91 4.75
C LEU A 270 11.39 19.04 3.22
N THR A 271 12.15 18.21 2.52
CA THR A 271 12.12 18.08 1.05
C THR A 271 12.41 16.65 0.66
N LYS A 272 11.74 16.13 -0.37
CA LYS A 272 11.85 14.72 -0.81
C LYS A 272 11.73 13.74 0.36
N ALA A 273 10.77 13.98 1.21
CA ALA A 273 10.56 13.25 2.44
C ALA A 273 9.09 12.81 2.58
N TRP A 274 8.89 11.70 3.25
CA TRP A 274 7.59 11.24 3.69
C TRP A 274 7.30 11.79 5.08
N VAL A 275 6.04 12.16 5.31
CA VAL A 275 5.49 12.63 6.58
C VAL A 275 4.25 11.81 6.90
N TRP A 276 4.14 11.34 8.12
CA TRP A 276 2.94 10.71 8.67
C TRP A 276 2.38 11.65 9.72
N ASP A 277 1.24 12.27 9.42
CA ASP A 277 0.64 13.31 10.28
C ASP A 277 -0.84 13.50 9.89
N TYR A 278 -1.58 14.27 10.70
CA TYR A 278 -2.87 14.82 10.31
C TYR A 278 -2.73 15.72 9.09
N ALA A 279 -3.84 15.92 8.36
CA ALA A 279 -3.84 16.87 7.26
C ALA A 279 -3.53 18.29 7.74
N PRO A 280 -2.97 19.17 6.89
CA PRO A 280 -2.76 20.58 7.26
C PRO A 280 -4.04 21.21 7.81
N GLY A 281 -3.96 21.95 8.90
CA GLY A 281 -5.10 22.64 9.53
C GLY A 281 -6.03 21.75 10.37
N VAL A 282 -5.73 20.48 10.51
CA VAL A 282 -6.46 19.57 11.40
C VAL A 282 -5.73 19.49 12.73
N GLU A 283 -6.48 19.68 13.82
CA GLU A 283 -5.93 19.55 15.18
C GLU A 283 -5.90 18.07 15.61
N ASP A 284 -4.86 17.68 16.36
CA ASP A 284 -4.63 16.30 16.82
C ASP A 284 -5.58 15.81 17.93
N ASP A 285 -6.57 16.61 18.31
CA ASP A 285 -7.64 16.25 19.25
C ASP A 285 -9.01 16.03 18.57
N ASP A 286 -9.12 16.23 17.25
CA ASP A 286 -10.32 15.88 16.51
C ASP A 286 -10.41 14.33 16.39
N SER A 287 -11.39 13.75 17.08
CA SER A 287 -11.58 12.30 17.15
C SER A 287 -12.11 11.68 15.84
N ASN A 288 -12.46 12.49 14.85
CA ASN A 288 -13.01 12.06 13.57
C ASN A 288 -11.97 12.08 12.44
N GLU A 289 -10.76 12.57 12.72
CA GLU A 289 -9.70 12.67 11.72
C GLU A 289 -8.59 11.67 12.01
N GLU A 290 -7.98 11.16 10.94
CA GLU A 290 -6.88 10.20 10.99
C GLU A 290 -5.60 10.78 10.43
N GLU A 291 -4.46 10.24 10.89
CA GLU A 291 -3.15 10.53 10.31
C GLU A 291 -3.03 9.86 8.93
N HIS A 292 -2.36 10.55 7.99
CA HIS A 292 -2.14 10.08 6.62
C HIS A 292 -0.66 10.22 6.22
N TRP A 293 -0.27 9.49 5.17
CA TRP A 293 1.03 9.69 4.53
C TRP A 293 0.97 10.83 3.52
N PHE A 294 1.92 11.76 3.67
CA PHE A 294 2.18 12.86 2.74
C PHE A 294 3.60 12.76 2.18
N TYR A 295 3.82 13.28 0.98
CA TYR A 295 5.14 13.38 0.40
C TYR A 295 5.50 14.82 0.04
N LEU A 296 6.66 15.29 0.52
CA LEU A 296 7.17 16.63 0.21
C LEU A 296 8.05 16.57 -1.03
N LYS A 297 7.70 17.38 -2.05
CA LYS A 297 8.47 17.52 -3.29
C LYS A 297 9.87 18.11 -3.03
N SER A 298 10.71 18.18 -4.07
CA SER A 298 12.05 18.80 -3.98
C SER A 298 12.03 20.27 -3.60
N ASN A 299 10.93 20.99 -3.89
CA ASN A 299 10.70 22.37 -3.48
C ASN A 299 10.11 22.52 -2.07
N GLY A 300 9.84 21.39 -1.38
CA GLY A 300 9.25 21.31 -0.05
C GLY A 300 7.72 21.37 0.00
N LYS A 301 7.03 21.59 -1.12
CA LYS A 301 5.56 21.61 -1.14
C LYS A 301 5.00 20.19 -1.15
N ILE A 302 3.79 20.03 -0.65
CA ILE A 302 3.05 18.76 -0.66
C ILE A 302 2.88 18.25 -2.09
N GLN A 303 3.03 16.95 -2.29
CA GLN A 303 2.75 16.24 -3.52
C GLN A 303 1.25 15.94 -3.60
N THR A 304 0.61 16.30 -4.70
CA THR A 304 -0.76 15.90 -5.09
C THR A 304 -0.72 15.16 -6.41
N GLY A 305 -1.76 14.39 -6.70
CA GLY A 305 -1.88 13.64 -7.95
C GLY A 305 -0.79 12.57 -8.10
N LYS A 306 -0.32 12.34 -9.33
CA LYS A 306 0.62 11.25 -9.64
C LYS A 306 2.09 11.63 -9.39
N ALA A 307 2.76 10.84 -8.59
CA ALA A 307 4.22 10.88 -8.43
C ALA A 307 4.85 9.64 -9.09
N SER A 308 5.42 9.82 -10.28
CA SER A 308 5.88 8.69 -11.12
C SER A 308 7.20 8.06 -10.65
N ASN A 309 7.98 8.72 -9.80
CA ASN A 309 9.30 8.25 -9.38
C ASN A 309 9.68 8.74 -7.99
N ILE A 310 9.09 8.13 -6.96
CA ILE A 310 9.61 8.23 -5.60
C ILE A 310 10.35 6.93 -5.32
N ASN A 311 11.67 6.98 -5.25
CA ASN A 311 12.54 5.79 -5.08
C ASN A 311 12.27 4.66 -6.10
N GLY A 312 11.95 5.01 -7.35
CA GLY A 312 11.68 4.04 -8.42
C GLY A 312 10.24 3.54 -8.47
N GLN A 313 9.39 3.94 -7.54
CA GLN A 313 7.98 3.56 -7.49
C GLN A 313 7.05 4.71 -7.89
N THR A 314 5.80 4.37 -8.23
CA THR A 314 4.74 5.34 -8.52
C THR A 314 3.75 5.32 -7.37
N TYR A 315 3.28 6.51 -7.00
CA TYR A 315 2.29 6.74 -5.96
C TYR A 315 1.21 7.69 -6.48
N PHE A 316 0.04 7.60 -5.90
CA PHE A 316 -1.06 8.55 -6.12
C PHE A 316 -1.39 9.26 -4.81
N PHE A 317 -1.76 10.52 -4.94
CA PHE A 317 -2.18 11.38 -3.85
C PHE A 317 -3.47 12.08 -4.26
N ASP A 318 -4.39 12.26 -3.34
CA ASP A 318 -5.61 13.03 -3.59
C ASP A 318 -5.33 14.55 -3.70
N GLU A 319 -6.38 15.34 -3.77
CA GLU A 319 -6.28 16.79 -3.87
C GLU A 319 -5.76 17.43 -2.58
N GLU A 320 -5.94 16.78 -1.45
CA GLU A 320 -5.44 17.17 -0.12
C GLU A 320 -4.02 16.69 0.15
N GLY A 321 -3.43 15.95 -0.79
CA GLY A 321 -2.07 15.41 -0.69
C GLY A 321 -1.94 14.13 0.14
N LYS A 322 -3.05 13.51 0.55
CA LYS A 322 -3.08 12.23 1.24
C LYS A 322 -2.70 11.11 0.28
N MET A 323 -1.79 10.22 0.66
CA MET A 323 -1.39 9.08 -0.17
C MET A 323 -2.53 8.07 -0.27
N LEU A 324 -2.89 7.71 -1.50
CA LEU A 324 -3.95 6.74 -1.78
C LEU A 324 -3.43 5.30 -1.73
N THR A 325 -4.25 4.41 -1.18
CA THR A 325 -4.03 2.96 -1.09
C THR A 325 -5.23 2.19 -1.65
N GLY A 326 -5.06 0.89 -1.93
CA GLY A 326 -6.13 0.06 -2.44
C GLY A 326 -6.56 0.44 -3.85
N TRP A 327 -7.85 0.45 -4.12
CA TRP A 327 -8.43 0.79 -5.40
C TRP A 327 -8.51 2.30 -5.62
N VAL A 328 -7.94 2.77 -6.72
CA VAL A 328 -7.82 4.20 -7.06
C VAL A 328 -8.29 4.44 -8.49
N ALA A 329 -9.10 5.47 -8.71
CA ALA A 329 -9.45 5.96 -10.04
C ALA A 329 -8.68 7.25 -10.40
N GLU A 330 -8.40 7.41 -11.70
CA GLU A 330 -7.86 8.61 -12.34
C GLU A 330 -8.99 9.27 -13.14
N SER A 331 -9.39 10.49 -12.76
CA SER A 331 -10.39 11.26 -13.47
C SER A 331 -9.83 11.96 -14.71
N ASP A 332 -10.70 12.54 -15.53
CA ASP A 332 -10.33 13.31 -16.73
C ASP A 332 -9.41 14.50 -16.46
N ASN A 333 -9.37 14.99 -15.23
CA ASN A 333 -8.57 16.14 -14.81
C ASN A 333 -7.24 15.75 -14.15
N ASP A 334 -6.78 14.52 -14.32
CA ASP A 334 -5.61 13.96 -13.61
C ASP A 334 -5.74 14.02 -12.07
N ALA A 335 -6.96 14.09 -11.54
CA ALA A 335 -7.24 13.91 -10.13
C ALA A 335 -7.36 12.42 -9.79
N TYR A 336 -6.92 12.04 -8.60
CA TYR A 336 -6.91 10.66 -8.13
C TYR A 336 -7.72 10.56 -6.85
N TYR A 337 -8.53 9.51 -6.71
CA TYR A 337 -9.36 9.29 -5.52
C TYR A 337 -9.60 7.81 -5.26
N SER A 338 -9.90 7.45 -4.01
CA SER A 338 -10.29 6.09 -3.63
C SER A 338 -11.66 5.75 -4.19
N ILE A 339 -11.80 4.51 -4.70
CA ILE A 339 -13.07 3.96 -5.20
C ILE A 339 -13.51 2.72 -4.43
N GLN A 340 -12.90 2.45 -3.29
CA GLN A 340 -13.23 1.33 -2.41
C GLN A 340 -13.98 1.80 -1.16
N GLY A 341 -14.81 0.93 -0.59
CA GLY A 341 -15.40 1.12 0.72
C GLY A 341 -14.34 1.18 1.83
N SER A 342 -14.70 1.73 2.95
CA SER A 342 -13.92 1.75 4.18
C SER A 342 -14.79 1.27 5.36
N ASP A 343 -14.17 0.95 6.49
CA ASP A 343 -14.88 0.54 7.71
C ASP A 343 -15.89 1.61 8.19
N ASP A 344 -15.61 2.89 7.91
CA ASP A 344 -16.47 4.02 8.27
C ASP A 344 -17.53 4.34 7.21
N ASN A 345 -17.37 3.84 5.98
CA ASN A 345 -18.29 4.08 4.87
C ASN A 345 -18.33 2.87 3.92
N GLU A 346 -18.93 1.78 4.39
CA GLU A 346 -19.05 0.50 3.66
C GLU A 346 -19.88 0.65 2.37
N ASP A 347 -20.84 1.57 2.35
CA ASP A 347 -21.73 1.82 1.21
C ASP A 347 -21.07 2.65 0.09
N TYR A 348 -19.91 3.25 0.34
CA TYR A 348 -19.23 4.07 -0.66
C TYR A 348 -18.22 3.23 -1.45
N PHE A 349 -18.58 2.90 -2.67
CA PHE A 349 -17.66 2.33 -3.64
C PHE A 349 -18.08 2.72 -5.07
N VAL A 350 -17.13 2.58 -6.00
CA VAL A 350 -17.41 2.72 -7.43
C VAL A 350 -17.07 1.41 -8.13
N GLU A 351 -18.04 0.82 -8.80
CA GLU A 351 -17.81 -0.37 -9.63
C GLU A 351 -16.81 -0.08 -10.76
N LEU A 352 -15.94 -1.03 -11.04
CA LEU A 352 -14.92 -0.88 -12.08
C LEU A 352 -15.51 -0.65 -13.49
N ALA A 353 -16.66 -1.26 -13.79
CA ALA A 353 -17.40 -0.99 -15.03
C ALA A 353 -17.79 0.49 -15.15
N ASN A 354 -18.28 1.09 -14.07
CA ASN A 354 -18.65 2.51 -14.04
C ASN A 354 -17.44 3.44 -14.24
N VAL A 355 -16.26 3.05 -13.74
CA VAL A 355 -15.00 3.78 -13.99
C VAL A 355 -14.68 3.79 -15.49
N ALA A 356 -14.80 2.63 -16.15
CA ALA A 356 -14.55 2.51 -17.59
C ALA A 356 -15.59 3.25 -18.44
N ASP A 357 -16.87 3.18 -18.08
CA ASP A 357 -17.97 3.86 -18.78
C ASP A 357 -17.84 5.40 -18.75
N GLN A 358 -17.23 5.93 -17.72
CA GLN A 358 -16.88 7.35 -17.58
C GLN A 358 -15.56 7.72 -18.31
N GLY A 359 -14.90 6.77 -18.99
CA GLY A 359 -13.63 6.99 -19.65
C GLY A 359 -12.42 7.12 -18.72
N MET A 360 -12.63 6.87 -17.42
CA MET A 360 -11.59 6.94 -16.41
C MET A 360 -10.76 5.66 -16.37
N LYS A 361 -9.66 5.68 -15.60
CA LYS A 361 -8.76 4.53 -15.41
C LYS A 361 -8.73 4.12 -13.95
N ALA A 362 -8.68 2.80 -13.71
CA ALA A 362 -8.50 2.26 -12.39
C ALA A 362 -7.08 1.71 -12.18
N TYR A 363 -6.61 1.79 -10.94
CA TYR A 363 -5.30 1.31 -10.49
C TYR A 363 -5.47 0.58 -9.14
N TYR A 364 -4.44 -0.20 -8.79
CA TYR A 364 -4.36 -0.78 -7.46
C TYR A 364 -3.03 -0.41 -6.79
N CYS A 365 -3.13 0.26 -5.66
CA CYS A 365 -2.03 0.64 -4.79
C CYS A 365 -1.93 -0.33 -3.62
N THR A 366 -0.72 -0.66 -3.19
CA THR A 366 -0.55 -1.53 -2.01
C THR A 366 -1.13 -0.87 -0.76
N PRO A 367 -1.89 -1.61 0.06
CA PRO A 367 -2.39 -1.08 1.32
C PRO A 367 -1.27 -0.67 2.29
N GLU A 368 -0.14 -1.40 2.25
CA GLU A 368 0.93 -1.24 3.23
C GLU A 368 1.82 -0.02 2.98
N ASP A 369 2.07 0.33 1.72
CA ASP A 369 3.04 1.36 1.35
C ASP A 369 2.62 2.26 0.18
N GLY A 370 1.39 2.09 -0.34
CA GLY A 370 0.78 2.96 -1.35
C GLY A 370 1.35 2.86 -2.76
N HIS A 371 2.36 2.03 -3.03
CA HIS A 371 2.92 2.00 -4.38
C HIS A 371 2.02 1.27 -5.38
N VAL A 372 1.95 1.79 -6.60
CA VAL A 372 1.12 1.24 -7.69
C VAL A 372 1.67 -0.11 -8.17
N LYS A 373 0.83 -1.14 -8.18
CA LYS A 373 1.16 -2.44 -8.81
C LYS A 373 1.12 -2.33 -10.33
N LYS A 374 2.06 -3.00 -11.02
CA LYS A 374 2.20 -2.88 -12.49
C LYS A 374 2.60 -4.20 -13.13
N ASN A 375 2.18 -4.37 -14.41
CA ASN A 375 2.62 -5.43 -15.33
C ASN A 375 2.53 -6.83 -14.74
N LYS A 376 1.38 -7.17 -14.15
CA LYS A 376 1.16 -8.47 -13.53
C LYS A 376 -0.32 -8.82 -13.38
N TRP A 377 -0.57 -10.10 -13.14
CA TRP A 377 -1.81 -10.59 -12.60
C TRP A 377 -1.82 -10.42 -11.09
N ILE A 378 -2.99 -10.07 -10.54
CA ILE A 378 -3.19 -9.91 -9.10
C ILE A 378 -4.59 -10.39 -8.72
N LYS A 379 -4.70 -11.08 -7.58
CA LYS A 379 -5.97 -11.57 -7.03
C LYS A 379 -6.38 -10.66 -5.88
N LEU A 380 -7.47 -9.96 -6.06
CA LEU A 380 -7.93 -8.89 -5.18
C LEU A 380 -9.41 -9.03 -4.85
N TRP A 381 -9.83 -8.48 -3.74
CA TRP A 381 -11.21 -8.11 -3.50
C TRP A 381 -11.64 -7.04 -4.51
N LYS A 382 -12.91 -7.03 -4.87
CA LYS A 382 -13.51 -5.95 -5.65
C LYS A 382 -13.61 -4.68 -4.81
N PRO A 383 -13.76 -3.48 -5.41
CA PRO A 383 -13.89 -2.24 -4.64
C PRO A 383 -14.99 -2.27 -3.57
N GLU A 384 -16.13 -2.89 -3.86
CA GLU A 384 -17.27 -3.04 -2.96
C GLU A 384 -17.02 -3.96 -1.75
N HIS A 385 -15.98 -4.81 -1.81
CA HIS A 385 -15.61 -5.77 -0.77
C HIS A 385 -14.17 -5.61 -0.30
N ALA A 386 -13.54 -4.47 -0.57
CA ALA A 386 -12.12 -4.26 -0.30
C ALA A 386 -11.78 -4.28 1.21
N TYR A 387 -12.76 -4.05 2.07
CA TYR A 387 -12.69 -4.07 3.53
C TYR A 387 -13.03 -5.43 4.16
N ASP A 388 -13.63 -6.37 3.39
CA ASP A 388 -14.07 -7.67 3.90
C ASP A 388 -12.88 -8.65 3.95
N GLU A 389 -12.30 -8.84 5.12
CA GLU A 389 -11.16 -9.72 5.35
C GLU A 389 -11.55 -11.21 5.48
N ASP A 390 -12.83 -11.53 5.72
CA ASP A 390 -13.26 -12.86 6.18
C ASP A 390 -13.61 -13.84 5.04
N GLU A 391 -13.79 -13.39 3.79
CA GLU A 391 -14.16 -14.24 2.68
C GLU A 391 -13.04 -14.49 1.66
N ASP A 392 -12.20 -15.48 1.88
CA ASP A 392 -11.14 -15.89 0.91
C ASP A 392 -11.66 -16.25 -0.50
N ASN A 393 -12.94 -16.62 -0.65
CA ASN A 393 -13.54 -17.07 -1.90
C ASN A 393 -14.04 -15.92 -2.81
N GLY A 394 -14.12 -14.71 -2.32
CA GLY A 394 -14.61 -13.54 -3.09
C GLY A 394 -13.58 -12.87 -4.00
N LYS A 395 -12.29 -13.12 -3.79
CA LYS A 395 -11.21 -12.47 -4.58
C LYS A 395 -11.24 -12.89 -6.04
N LYS A 396 -11.08 -11.91 -6.94
CA LYS A 396 -11.05 -12.06 -8.40
C LYS A 396 -9.66 -11.76 -8.95
N TRP A 397 -9.34 -12.33 -10.11
CA TRP A 397 -8.11 -12.04 -10.82
C TRP A 397 -8.28 -10.85 -11.75
N PHE A 398 -7.34 -9.89 -11.63
CA PHE A 398 -7.25 -8.71 -12.49
C PHE A 398 -5.89 -8.66 -13.18
N TYR A 399 -5.86 -8.08 -14.37
CA TYR A 399 -4.61 -7.85 -15.10
C TYR A 399 -4.23 -6.36 -15.08
N LEU A 400 -3.05 -6.06 -14.57
CA LEU A 400 -2.49 -4.72 -14.56
C LEU A 400 -1.46 -4.58 -15.67
N ASN A 401 -1.63 -3.58 -16.53
CA ASN A 401 -0.73 -3.31 -17.62
C ASN A 401 0.62 -2.70 -17.16
N LYS A 402 1.50 -2.33 -18.09
CA LYS A 402 2.83 -1.76 -17.80
C LYS A 402 2.77 -0.41 -17.09
N SER A 403 1.71 0.38 -17.28
CA SER A 403 1.48 1.64 -16.57
C SER A 403 0.87 1.47 -15.19
N GLY A 404 0.38 0.26 -14.87
CA GLY A 404 -0.32 -0.06 -13.62
C GLY A 404 -1.84 0.03 -13.73
N GLU A 405 -2.35 0.43 -14.89
CA GLU A 405 -3.77 0.52 -15.17
C GLU A 405 -4.39 -0.88 -15.20
N VAL A 406 -5.50 -1.06 -14.51
CA VAL A 406 -6.29 -2.28 -14.50
C VAL A 406 -6.99 -2.42 -15.85
N TYR A 407 -6.92 -3.60 -16.45
CA TYR A 407 -7.67 -3.86 -17.67
C TYR A 407 -9.15 -4.00 -17.33
N ILE A 408 -9.95 -3.06 -17.79
CA ILE A 408 -11.41 -3.07 -17.76
C ILE A 408 -11.85 -2.93 -19.22
N PRO A 409 -12.72 -3.84 -19.74
CA PRO A 409 -13.24 -3.69 -21.10
C PRO A 409 -14.11 -2.42 -21.22
N SER A 410 -13.89 -1.64 -22.28
CA SER A 410 -14.73 -0.47 -22.58
C SER A 410 -16.09 -0.85 -23.18
N GLU A 411 -16.20 -2.05 -23.76
CA GLU A 411 -17.40 -2.57 -24.36
C GLU A 411 -17.40 -4.11 -24.25
N SER A 412 -18.58 -4.69 -24.05
CA SER A 412 -18.78 -6.14 -24.12
C SER A 412 -18.86 -6.60 -25.57
N ASN A 413 -18.08 -7.62 -25.95
CA ASN A 413 -18.11 -8.19 -27.28
C ASN A 413 -19.16 -9.30 -27.44
N ALA A 414 -19.63 -9.88 -26.35
CA ALA A 414 -20.62 -10.93 -26.31
C ALA A 414 -21.25 -11.05 -24.92
N THR A 415 -22.36 -11.79 -24.85
CA THR A 415 -22.98 -12.22 -23.61
C THR A 415 -23.03 -13.74 -23.57
N GLY A 416 -22.85 -14.33 -22.41
CA GLY A 416 -22.85 -15.78 -22.24
C GLY A 416 -23.42 -16.24 -20.92
N THR A 417 -23.41 -17.56 -20.72
CA THR A 417 -23.86 -18.23 -19.50
C THR A 417 -22.67 -18.98 -18.88
N LYS A 418 -22.41 -18.77 -17.63
CA LYS A 418 -21.42 -19.49 -16.84
C LYS A 418 -22.04 -20.73 -16.22
N TYR A 419 -21.30 -21.82 -16.19
CA TYR A 419 -21.76 -23.10 -15.64
C TYR A 419 -20.82 -23.57 -14.53
N LYS A 420 -21.40 -24.21 -13.54
CA LYS A 420 -20.70 -25.08 -12.58
C LYS A 420 -20.71 -26.51 -13.10
N PHE A 421 -19.69 -27.28 -12.75
CA PHE A 421 -19.62 -28.71 -13.09
C PHE A 421 -19.76 -29.51 -11.81
N GLU A 422 -20.97 -30.00 -11.55
CA GLU A 422 -21.40 -30.62 -10.31
C GLU A 422 -22.01 -32.01 -10.64
N GLU A 423 -21.64 -33.05 -9.87
CA GLU A 423 -22.15 -34.43 -10.04
C GLU A 423 -22.09 -34.93 -11.49
N GLY A 424 -21.03 -34.54 -12.23
CA GLY A 424 -20.83 -34.94 -13.62
C GLY A 424 -21.66 -34.20 -14.67
N GLN A 425 -22.41 -33.16 -14.29
CA GLN A 425 -23.23 -32.35 -15.19
C GLN A 425 -22.93 -30.85 -15.08
N LEU A 426 -23.25 -30.11 -16.14
CA LEU A 426 -23.13 -28.67 -16.21
C LEU A 426 -24.44 -28.03 -15.74
N ALA A 427 -24.42 -27.38 -14.57
CA ALA A 427 -25.53 -26.60 -14.03
C ALA A 427 -25.30 -25.11 -14.28
N VAL A 428 -26.37 -24.36 -14.58
CA VAL A 428 -26.28 -22.90 -14.75
C VAL A 428 -25.81 -22.25 -13.44
N ASP A 429 -24.73 -21.48 -13.50
CA ASP A 429 -24.20 -20.67 -12.38
C ASP A 429 -24.66 -19.22 -12.49
N THR A 430 -24.38 -18.57 -13.62
CA THR A 430 -24.72 -17.16 -13.85
C THR A 430 -25.09 -16.95 -15.32
N GLU A 431 -26.25 -16.36 -15.55
CA GLU A 431 -26.70 -15.96 -16.88
C GLU A 431 -26.28 -14.51 -17.22
N ASN A 432 -26.29 -14.20 -18.50
CA ASN A 432 -26.04 -12.85 -19.03
C ASN A 432 -24.67 -12.24 -18.62
N VAL A 433 -23.65 -13.08 -18.46
CA VAL A 433 -22.29 -12.63 -18.18
C VAL A 433 -21.75 -11.87 -19.39
N SER A 434 -21.36 -10.63 -19.19
CA SER A 434 -20.62 -9.84 -20.19
C SER A 434 -19.26 -10.49 -20.48
N ILE A 435 -18.86 -10.50 -21.75
CA ILE A 435 -17.63 -11.18 -22.18
C ILE A 435 -16.83 -10.28 -23.11
N SER A 436 -15.59 -10.07 -22.75
CA SER A 436 -14.57 -9.44 -23.60
C SER A 436 -13.32 -10.30 -23.66
N GLU A 437 -12.82 -10.56 -24.87
CA GLU A 437 -11.61 -11.35 -25.08
C GLU A 437 -10.37 -10.46 -25.13
N LYS A 438 -9.32 -10.90 -24.43
CA LYS A 438 -8.01 -10.25 -24.48
C LYS A 438 -6.86 -11.23 -24.53
N LYS A 439 -5.95 -10.99 -25.48
CA LYS A 439 -4.69 -11.73 -25.55
C LYS A 439 -3.63 -11.11 -24.65
N ILE A 440 -3.11 -11.89 -23.69
CA ILE A 440 -2.06 -11.48 -22.76
C ILE A 440 -0.92 -12.49 -22.84
N ASN A 441 0.28 -12.04 -23.18
CA ASN A 441 1.46 -12.90 -23.35
C ASN A 441 1.23 -14.12 -24.26
N GLY A 442 0.43 -13.93 -25.33
CA GLY A 442 0.15 -14.96 -26.32
C GLY A 442 -0.95 -15.97 -25.95
N LYS A 443 -1.57 -15.83 -24.79
CA LYS A 443 -2.69 -16.64 -24.32
C LYS A 443 -3.98 -15.82 -24.36
N ASP A 444 -5.11 -16.49 -24.64
CA ASP A 444 -6.41 -15.87 -24.77
C ASP A 444 -7.16 -16.02 -23.42
N TYR A 445 -7.63 -14.89 -22.89
CA TYR A 445 -8.38 -14.77 -21.64
C TYR A 445 -9.71 -14.06 -21.90
N LEU A 446 -10.70 -14.37 -21.09
CA LEU A 446 -12.00 -13.70 -21.09
C LEU A 446 -12.18 -12.91 -19.78
N PHE A 447 -12.82 -11.75 -19.91
CA PHE A 447 -13.08 -10.83 -18.81
C PHE A 447 -14.53 -10.41 -18.83
N ASN A 448 -15.11 -10.15 -17.65
CA ASN A 448 -16.39 -9.47 -17.57
C ASN A 448 -16.24 -7.94 -17.65
N GLU A 449 -17.35 -7.19 -17.53
CA GLU A 449 -17.37 -5.73 -17.59
C GLU A 449 -16.55 -5.04 -16.49
N ASN A 450 -16.39 -5.67 -15.33
CA ASN A 450 -15.57 -5.16 -14.23
C ASN A 450 -14.07 -5.50 -14.37
N GLY A 451 -13.66 -6.13 -15.48
CA GLY A 451 -12.27 -6.53 -15.67
C GLY A 451 -11.85 -7.75 -14.85
N GLU A 452 -12.82 -8.50 -14.30
CA GLU A 452 -12.55 -9.75 -13.62
C GLU A 452 -12.27 -10.86 -14.65
N MET A 453 -11.21 -11.61 -14.47
CA MET A 453 -10.89 -12.77 -15.29
C MET A 453 -11.92 -13.87 -15.09
N LEU A 454 -12.56 -14.30 -16.18
CA LEU A 454 -13.48 -15.42 -16.17
C LEU A 454 -12.74 -16.77 -16.09
N SER A 455 -13.36 -17.75 -15.44
CA SER A 455 -12.83 -19.11 -15.27
C SER A 455 -13.96 -20.12 -15.28
N GLY A 456 -13.63 -21.43 -15.34
CA GLY A 456 -14.61 -22.50 -15.38
C GLY A 456 -15.23 -22.70 -16.76
N PHE A 457 -16.46 -23.18 -16.80
CA PHE A 457 -17.22 -23.39 -18.03
C PHE A 457 -18.03 -22.16 -18.40
N LEU A 458 -18.00 -21.81 -19.69
CA LEU A 458 -18.69 -20.63 -20.23
C LEU A 458 -19.27 -20.94 -21.60
N LYS A 459 -20.58 -20.76 -21.77
CA LYS A 459 -21.27 -20.94 -23.07
C LYS A 459 -21.54 -19.56 -23.69
N TYR A 460 -20.91 -19.25 -24.81
CA TYR A 460 -21.12 -18.03 -25.59
C TYR A 460 -20.84 -18.29 -27.08
N ASN A 461 -21.34 -17.44 -27.96
CA ASN A 461 -21.17 -17.58 -29.42
C ASN A 461 -21.48 -18.98 -29.92
N ASN A 462 -22.56 -19.57 -29.41
CA ASN A 462 -23.02 -20.94 -29.75
C ASN A 462 -21.95 -22.04 -29.52
N GLY A 463 -21.15 -21.91 -28.48
CA GLY A 463 -20.16 -22.92 -28.09
C GLY A 463 -19.88 -22.92 -26.61
N MET A 464 -19.58 -24.10 -26.09
CA MET A 464 -19.08 -24.28 -24.73
C MET A 464 -17.56 -24.12 -24.72
N TYR A 465 -17.03 -23.34 -23.77
CA TYR A 465 -15.60 -23.14 -23.53
C TYR A 465 -15.26 -23.57 -22.11
N TYR A 466 -14.02 -24.01 -21.90
CA TYR A 466 -13.46 -24.23 -20.59
C TYR A 466 -12.23 -23.37 -20.39
N LEU A 467 -12.23 -22.57 -19.35
CA LEU A 467 -11.21 -21.55 -19.05
C LEU A 467 -10.23 -22.01 -17.97
N GLY A 468 -10.27 -23.29 -17.59
CA GLY A 468 -9.50 -23.81 -16.46
C GLY A 468 -10.16 -23.51 -15.12
N GLY A 469 -9.48 -23.86 -14.02
CA GLY A 469 -9.95 -23.56 -12.67
C GLY A 469 -9.87 -22.06 -12.34
N SER A 470 -10.31 -21.68 -11.13
CA SER A 470 -10.43 -20.30 -10.66
C SER A 470 -9.14 -19.45 -10.79
N ASP A 471 -7.98 -20.08 -10.80
CA ASP A 471 -6.69 -19.40 -10.86
C ASP A 471 -6.00 -19.50 -12.24
N ASP A 472 -6.68 -20.00 -13.28
CA ASP A 472 -6.09 -20.23 -14.61
C ASP A 472 -6.60 -19.23 -15.66
N GLY A 473 -7.91 -19.19 -15.93
CA GLY A 473 -8.57 -18.29 -16.89
C GLY A 473 -8.23 -18.48 -18.37
N ILE A 474 -7.33 -19.41 -18.71
CA ILE A 474 -6.88 -19.61 -20.09
C ILE A 474 -7.87 -20.49 -20.85
N ILE A 475 -8.32 -20.06 -22.04
CA ILE A 475 -9.14 -20.90 -22.93
C ILE A 475 -8.40 -22.20 -23.24
N LYS A 476 -8.98 -23.32 -22.82
CA LYS A 476 -8.42 -24.66 -23.04
C LYS A 476 -8.71 -25.17 -24.42
N THR A 477 -7.81 -25.99 -24.95
CA THR A 477 -7.92 -26.64 -26.26
C THR A 477 -7.45 -28.11 -26.17
N GLY A 478 -7.90 -28.95 -27.09
CA GLY A 478 -7.54 -30.35 -27.10
C GLY A 478 -8.27 -31.17 -26.03
N SER A 479 -7.72 -32.34 -25.71
CA SER A 479 -8.29 -33.21 -24.68
C SER A 479 -7.99 -32.67 -23.29
N GLN A 480 -9.02 -32.57 -22.46
CA GLN A 480 -8.96 -32.16 -21.07
C GLN A 480 -9.54 -33.25 -20.16
N SER A 481 -8.97 -33.43 -18.99
CA SER A 481 -9.51 -34.22 -17.90
C SER A 481 -9.93 -33.26 -16.80
N ILE A 482 -11.22 -33.16 -16.56
CA ILE A 482 -11.80 -32.15 -15.68
C ILE A 482 -12.52 -32.89 -14.56
N LYS A 483 -12.34 -32.42 -13.32
CA LYS A 483 -13.02 -32.97 -12.17
C LYS A 483 -14.28 -32.16 -11.88
N ASP A 484 -15.31 -32.85 -11.39
CA ASP A 484 -16.48 -32.23 -10.80
C ASP A 484 -16.23 -31.83 -9.31
N ASP A 485 -17.28 -31.44 -8.64
CA ASP A 485 -17.27 -31.02 -7.23
C ASP A 485 -17.04 -32.19 -6.23
N VAL A 486 -17.26 -33.43 -6.66
CA VAL A 486 -17.01 -34.65 -5.86
C VAL A 486 -15.71 -35.37 -6.25
N ASP A 487 -14.82 -34.69 -7.01
CA ASP A 487 -13.52 -35.21 -7.47
C ASP A 487 -13.56 -36.31 -8.54
N ASP A 488 -14.72 -36.63 -9.13
CA ASP A 488 -14.82 -37.52 -10.24
C ASP A 488 -14.28 -36.91 -11.53
N THR A 489 -13.63 -37.71 -12.37
CA THR A 489 -12.89 -37.19 -13.53
C THR A 489 -13.60 -37.51 -14.82
N TYR A 490 -13.92 -36.49 -15.59
CA TYR A 490 -14.59 -36.56 -16.88
C TYR A 490 -13.65 -36.07 -17.98
N ARG A 491 -13.86 -36.63 -19.20
CA ARG A 491 -13.06 -36.28 -20.36
C ARG A 491 -13.81 -35.31 -21.26
N PHE A 492 -13.12 -34.23 -21.61
CA PHE A 492 -13.61 -33.22 -22.54
C PHE A 492 -12.66 -33.08 -23.73
N TYR A 493 -13.17 -32.58 -24.86
CA TYR A 493 -12.36 -32.21 -26.01
C TYR A 493 -12.81 -30.84 -26.56
N PHE A 494 -11.85 -29.92 -26.70
CA PHE A 494 -12.07 -28.58 -27.24
C PHE A 494 -11.26 -28.40 -28.52
N GLU A 495 -11.81 -27.72 -29.52
CA GLU A 495 -11.13 -27.53 -30.80
C GLU A 495 -9.77 -26.82 -30.64
N THR A 496 -8.78 -27.28 -31.43
CA THR A 496 -7.39 -26.85 -31.26
C THR A 496 -7.00 -25.71 -32.19
N SER A 497 -7.78 -25.42 -33.22
CA SER A 497 -7.44 -24.45 -34.28
C SER A 497 -8.69 -23.98 -35.05
N GLY A 498 -8.50 -23.00 -35.91
CA GLY A 498 -9.57 -22.44 -36.75
C GLY A 498 -10.46 -21.47 -35.99
N ASN A 499 -11.61 -21.13 -36.56
CA ASN A 499 -12.58 -20.19 -35.99
C ASN A 499 -13.27 -20.77 -34.73
N ASP A 500 -13.25 -22.08 -34.58
CA ASP A 500 -13.86 -22.77 -33.44
C ASP A 500 -12.83 -23.15 -32.37
N LYS A 501 -11.59 -22.60 -32.41
CA LYS A 501 -10.56 -22.85 -31.41
C LYS A 501 -11.10 -22.58 -30.01
N GLY A 502 -11.01 -23.59 -29.13
CA GLY A 502 -11.49 -23.53 -27.75
C GLY A 502 -12.95 -23.94 -27.57
N LYS A 503 -13.75 -24.10 -28.64
CA LYS A 503 -15.11 -24.60 -28.52
C LYS A 503 -15.13 -26.11 -28.21
N GLY A 504 -16.04 -26.51 -27.35
CA GLY A 504 -16.37 -27.88 -27.09
C GLY A 504 -16.90 -28.58 -28.36
N VAL A 505 -16.35 -29.74 -28.64
CA VAL A 505 -16.76 -30.54 -29.81
C VAL A 505 -18.15 -31.12 -29.60
N THR A 506 -18.99 -31.05 -30.62
CA THR A 506 -20.24 -31.80 -30.69
C THR A 506 -20.17 -32.76 -31.88
N GLY A 507 -20.42 -34.07 -31.64
CA GLY A 507 -20.33 -35.14 -32.64
C GLY A 507 -19.04 -35.98 -32.55
N ASN A 508 -18.64 -36.59 -33.68
CA ASN A 508 -17.48 -37.47 -33.73
C ASN A 508 -16.15 -36.69 -33.77
N LYS A 509 -15.29 -36.96 -32.82
CA LYS A 509 -13.87 -36.50 -32.84
C LYS A 509 -12.94 -37.68 -32.64
N SER A 510 -12.26 -38.06 -33.72
CA SER A 510 -11.31 -39.18 -33.68
C SER A 510 -11.91 -40.51 -33.20
N GLY A 511 -13.15 -40.83 -33.63
CA GLY A 511 -13.85 -42.05 -33.29
C GLY A 511 -14.49 -42.09 -31.91
N LYS A 512 -14.57 -40.92 -31.23
CA LYS A 512 -15.27 -40.75 -29.95
C LYS A 512 -16.36 -39.71 -30.07
N LEU A 513 -17.45 -39.93 -29.35
CA LEU A 513 -18.62 -39.04 -29.36
C LEU A 513 -18.51 -37.99 -28.25
N TYR A 514 -18.77 -36.74 -28.62
CA TYR A 514 -18.80 -35.63 -27.71
C TYR A 514 -20.06 -34.79 -27.89
N TYR A 515 -20.49 -34.12 -26.81
CA TYR A 515 -21.51 -33.08 -26.85
C TYR A 515 -21.04 -31.89 -26.00
N ASP A 516 -21.00 -30.69 -26.60
CA ASP A 516 -20.46 -29.47 -26.00
C ASP A 516 -19.11 -29.70 -25.27
N GLY A 517 -18.28 -30.57 -25.86
CA GLY A 517 -16.95 -30.92 -25.36
C GLY A 517 -16.92 -32.18 -24.49
N MET A 518 -17.98 -32.55 -23.79
CA MET A 518 -18.02 -33.70 -22.89
C MET A 518 -18.10 -35.02 -23.66
N LEU A 519 -17.31 -35.99 -23.23
CA LEU A 519 -17.31 -37.33 -23.81
C LEU A 519 -18.60 -38.07 -23.44
N ILE A 520 -19.39 -38.47 -24.44
CA ILE A 520 -20.56 -39.31 -24.27
C ILE A 520 -20.12 -40.77 -24.32
N LYS A 521 -20.48 -41.55 -23.33
CA LYS A 521 -20.11 -42.96 -23.19
C LYS A 521 -21.30 -43.78 -22.68
N ALA A 522 -21.30 -45.08 -22.99
CA ALA A 522 -22.23 -46.02 -22.40
C ALA A 522 -21.90 -46.19 -20.89
N GLU A 523 -22.92 -46.16 -20.04
CA GLU A 523 -22.75 -46.23 -18.59
C GLU A 523 -23.33 -47.51 -17.99
N ASP A 524 -24.58 -47.81 -18.31
CA ASP A 524 -25.31 -48.97 -17.77
C ASP A 524 -24.98 -50.26 -18.48
N TYR A 525 -24.76 -50.17 -19.79
CA TYR A 525 -24.50 -51.34 -20.64
C TYR A 525 -23.17 -51.20 -21.40
N ARG A 526 -22.69 -52.31 -21.94
CA ARG A 526 -21.47 -52.32 -22.78
C ARG A 526 -21.58 -51.43 -24.02
N TYR A 527 -22.79 -51.31 -24.58
CA TYR A 527 -23.13 -50.47 -25.73
C TYR A 527 -24.48 -49.83 -25.50
N GLU A 528 -24.56 -48.54 -25.78
CA GLU A 528 -25.80 -47.76 -25.72
C GLU A 528 -25.91 -46.87 -26.96
N ILE A 529 -27.13 -46.45 -27.25
CA ILE A 529 -27.40 -45.44 -28.28
C ILE A 529 -27.36 -44.07 -27.62
N ALA A 530 -26.64 -43.11 -28.23
CA ALA A 530 -26.68 -41.70 -27.82
C ALA A 530 -27.25 -40.86 -28.96
N GLU A 531 -28.19 -39.98 -28.62
CA GLU A 531 -28.78 -39.02 -29.54
C GLU A 531 -28.05 -37.69 -29.50
N VAL A 532 -27.56 -37.22 -30.66
CA VAL A 532 -26.91 -35.96 -30.85
C VAL A 532 -27.43 -35.28 -32.11
N GLY A 533 -28.12 -34.14 -31.97
CA GLY A 533 -28.59 -33.33 -33.09
C GLY A 533 -29.49 -34.09 -34.10
N GLY A 534 -30.40 -34.93 -33.62
CA GLY A 534 -31.32 -35.70 -34.45
C GLY A 534 -30.66 -36.90 -35.15
N ARG A 535 -29.51 -37.34 -34.65
CA ARG A 535 -28.76 -38.51 -35.09
C ARG A 535 -28.48 -39.45 -33.94
N TRP A 536 -28.49 -40.75 -34.18
CA TRP A 536 -28.08 -41.76 -33.23
C TRP A 536 -26.65 -42.23 -33.49
N PHE A 537 -25.91 -42.37 -32.41
CA PHE A 537 -24.58 -42.97 -32.38
C PHE A 537 -24.59 -44.17 -31.43
N ILE A 538 -23.97 -45.26 -31.84
CA ILE A 538 -23.77 -46.40 -30.95
C ILE A 538 -22.42 -46.19 -30.25
N VAL A 539 -22.41 -46.06 -28.94
CA VAL A 539 -21.20 -45.85 -28.14
C VAL A 539 -20.94 -47.00 -27.18
N ASN A 540 -19.69 -47.23 -26.85
CA ASN A 540 -19.31 -48.16 -25.78
C ASN A 540 -18.89 -47.41 -24.51
N GLN A 541 -18.56 -48.12 -23.44
CA GLN A 541 -18.14 -47.57 -22.14
C GLN A 541 -16.87 -46.70 -22.22
N SER A 542 -16.09 -46.76 -23.29
CA SER A 542 -14.96 -45.85 -23.52
C SER A 542 -15.32 -44.62 -24.36
N GLY A 543 -16.59 -44.44 -24.72
CA GLY A 543 -17.09 -43.39 -25.62
C GLY A 543 -16.70 -43.59 -27.08
N SER A 544 -16.25 -44.79 -27.47
CA SER A 544 -15.91 -45.08 -28.87
C SER A 544 -17.15 -45.39 -29.67
N ILE A 545 -17.31 -44.71 -30.82
CA ILE A 545 -18.40 -44.90 -31.77
C ILE A 545 -18.25 -46.24 -32.46
N GLN A 546 -19.36 -46.95 -32.61
CA GLN A 546 -19.48 -48.23 -33.30
C GLN A 546 -20.23 -48.02 -34.61
N SER A 547 -19.71 -48.58 -35.71
CA SER A 547 -20.26 -48.35 -37.05
C SER A 547 -20.24 -49.61 -37.92
N ARG A 548 -20.46 -50.79 -37.31
CA ARG A 548 -20.50 -52.04 -38.03
C ARG A 548 -21.91 -52.60 -38.09
N ASN A 549 -22.26 -53.15 -39.20
CA ASN A 549 -23.52 -53.95 -39.36
C ASN A 549 -23.36 -55.27 -38.63
N THR A 550 -23.70 -55.31 -37.37
CA THR A 550 -23.61 -56.48 -36.48
C THR A 550 -24.59 -56.34 -35.33
N GLU A 551 -24.81 -57.42 -34.62
CA GLU A 551 -25.43 -57.32 -33.27
C GLU A 551 -24.41 -56.91 -32.25
N TYR A 552 -24.75 -55.88 -31.44
CA TYR A 552 -23.98 -55.44 -30.29
C TYR A 552 -24.53 -56.11 -29.04
N LYS A 553 -23.70 -56.89 -28.36
CA LYS A 553 -24.10 -57.81 -27.28
C LYS A 553 -23.34 -57.56 -25.97
N GLU A 554 -24.03 -57.96 -24.91
CA GLU A 554 -23.45 -58.10 -23.57
C GLU A 554 -23.94 -59.41 -22.96
N ASP A 555 -23.04 -60.21 -22.41
CA ASP A 555 -23.31 -61.53 -21.79
C ASP A 555 -24.18 -62.52 -22.63
N GLY A 556 -24.18 -62.32 -23.91
CA GLY A 556 -24.93 -63.13 -24.85
C GLY A 556 -26.25 -62.52 -25.32
N ASP A 557 -26.73 -61.50 -24.65
CA ASP A 557 -27.97 -60.82 -25.03
C ASP A 557 -27.67 -59.67 -26.02
N THR A 558 -28.54 -59.53 -27.03
CA THR A 558 -28.44 -58.45 -28.02
C THR A 558 -29.00 -57.18 -27.44
N LEU A 559 -28.13 -56.15 -27.28
CA LEU A 559 -28.53 -54.84 -26.86
C LEU A 559 -29.05 -54.01 -28.05
N ILE A 560 -28.30 -53.99 -29.15
CA ILE A 560 -28.63 -53.24 -30.37
C ILE A 560 -28.41 -54.12 -31.58
N ASP A 561 -29.40 -54.26 -32.42
CA ASP A 561 -29.29 -55.02 -33.64
C ASP A 561 -29.12 -54.13 -34.87
N CYS A 562 -27.91 -54.12 -35.43
CA CYS A 562 -27.52 -53.48 -36.67
C CYS A 562 -27.08 -54.48 -37.72
N SER A 563 -27.45 -55.75 -37.59
CA SER A 563 -27.06 -56.81 -38.53
C SER A 563 -27.71 -56.66 -39.92
N ASP A 564 -28.80 -55.91 -40.01
CA ASP A 564 -29.44 -55.60 -41.31
C ASP A 564 -28.54 -54.61 -42.08
N LYS A 565 -28.08 -55.05 -43.26
CA LYS A 565 -27.22 -54.21 -44.13
C LYS A 565 -27.96 -53.04 -44.75
N SER A 566 -29.26 -52.85 -44.56
CA SER A 566 -29.99 -51.62 -44.91
C SER A 566 -29.73 -50.47 -43.93
N VAL A 567 -29.20 -50.75 -42.75
CA VAL A 567 -28.74 -49.72 -41.83
C VAL A 567 -27.53 -49.03 -42.45
N VAL A 568 -27.68 -47.73 -42.77
CA VAL A 568 -26.65 -46.95 -43.43
C VAL A 568 -26.07 -45.97 -42.39
N PHE A 569 -24.77 -46.11 -42.14
CA PHE A 569 -24.02 -45.13 -41.34
C PHE A 569 -23.69 -43.92 -42.21
N GLU A 570 -24.22 -42.77 -41.88
CA GLU A 570 -24.22 -41.57 -42.71
C GLU A 570 -23.25 -40.49 -42.18
N ASN A 571 -22.76 -39.72 -43.14
CA ASN A 571 -22.02 -38.48 -42.86
C ASN A 571 -22.82 -37.31 -43.42
N SER A 572 -23.15 -36.35 -42.57
CA SER A 572 -23.82 -35.09 -42.94
C SER A 572 -23.04 -33.88 -42.45
N LYS A 573 -23.48 -32.65 -42.83
CA LYS A 573 -22.85 -31.43 -42.34
C LYS A 573 -22.91 -31.31 -40.83
N ASP A 574 -23.98 -31.81 -40.22
CA ASP A 574 -24.27 -31.71 -38.80
C ASP A 574 -24.04 -33.01 -38.02
N ALA A 575 -23.69 -34.08 -38.73
CA ALA A 575 -23.32 -35.38 -38.17
C ALA A 575 -22.10 -35.92 -38.91
N THR A 576 -21.12 -36.39 -38.19
CA THR A 576 -19.95 -37.02 -38.76
C THR A 576 -20.25 -38.45 -39.16
N ASN A 577 -19.32 -39.08 -39.88
CA ASN A 577 -19.40 -40.52 -40.22
C ASN A 577 -19.83 -41.32 -39.00
N ASP A 578 -20.56 -42.42 -39.28
CA ASP A 578 -20.95 -43.43 -38.31
C ASP A 578 -22.20 -43.11 -37.47
N SER A 579 -22.95 -42.06 -37.82
CA SER A 579 -24.28 -41.82 -37.27
C SER A 579 -25.38 -42.42 -38.15
N ILE A 580 -26.54 -42.65 -37.55
CA ILE A 580 -27.75 -43.08 -38.22
C ILE A 580 -28.95 -42.19 -37.86
N PRO A 581 -29.99 -42.06 -38.68
CA PRO A 581 -31.19 -41.34 -38.31
C PRO A 581 -31.87 -41.94 -37.07
N VAL A 582 -32.47 -41.08 -36.23
CA VAL A 582 -33.20 -41.52 -35.03
C VAL A 582 -34.26 -42.57 -35.42
N GLY A 583 -34.30 -43.66 -34.68
CA GLY A 583 -35.25 -44.77 -34.92
C GLY A 583 -34.87 -45.72 -36.06
N ALA A 584 -33.70 -45.55 -36.70
CA ALA A 584 -33.27 -46.45 -37.79
C ALA A 584 -32.96 -47.90 -37.33
N VAL A 585 -32.73 -48.10 -36.05
CA VAL A 585 -32.53 -49.40 -35.39
C VAL A 585 -33.42 -49.52 -34.16
N SER A 586 -33.77 -50.73 -33.77
CA SER A 586 -34.43 -50.96 -32.48
C SER A 586 -33.41 -51.30 -31.39
N SER A 587 -33.59 -50.72 -30.24
CA SER A 587 -32.89 -51.08 -29.03
C SER A 587 -33.88 -51.69 -28.06
N SER A 588 -33.70 -52.99 -27.74
CA SER A 588 -34.63 -53.72 -26.89
C SER A 588 -34.19 -53.82 -25.43
N ASN A 589 -32.91 -53.65 -25.16
CA ASN A 589 -32.30 -53.85 -23.83
C ASN A 589 -31.31 -52.76 -23.43
N THR A 590 -31.40 -51.55 -24.02
CA THR A 590 -30.56 -50.40 -23.65
C THR A 590 -31.37 -49.11 -23.72
N ASN A 591 -31.00 -48.13 -22.91
CA ASN A 591 -31.55 -46.78 -22.95
C ASN A 591 -30.97 -46.01 -24.14
N VAL A 592 -31.69 -45.00 -24.58
CA VAL A 592 -31.15 -43.98 -25.48
C VAL A 592 -30.71 -42.81 -24.63
N ILE A 593 -29.42 -42.51 -24.65
CA ILE A 593 -28.83 -41.37 -23.97
C ILE A 593 -29.18 -40.12 -24.77
N ASP A 594 -29.96 -39.19 -24.18
CA ASP A 594 -30.06 -37.83 -24.70
C ASP A 594 -28.78 -37.09 -24.30
N ALA A 595 -28.01 -36.65 -25.29
CA ALA A 595 -26.72 -36.05 -25.03
C ALA A 595 -26.84 -34.68 -24.32
N GLU A 596 -27.96 -33.98 -24.52
CA GLU A 596 -28.21 -32.72 -23.81
C GLU A 596 -28.51 -32.97 -22.32
N ASP A 597 -29.41 -33.92 -22.02
CA ASP A 597 -29.71 -34.31 -20.63
C ASP A 597 -28.52 -34.98 -19.92
N TYR A 598 -27.63 -35.64 -20.70
CA TYR A 598 -26.41 -36.25 -20.17
C TYR A 598 -25.40 -35.19 -19.71
N VAL A 599 -25.28 -34.09 -20.45
CA VAL A 599 -24.27 -33.02 -20.19
C VAL A 599 -24.80 -31.94 -19.26
N TYR A 600 -26.08 -31.62 -19.36
CA TYR A 600 -26.67 -30.50 -18.60
C TYR A 600 -27.64 -30.98 -17.54
N ASN A 601 -27.49 -30.39 -16.34
CA ASN A 601 -28.50 -30.45 -15.30
C ASN A 601 -29.57 -29.39 -15.60
N LYS A 602 -30.82 -29.84 -15.93
CA LYS A 602 -31.96 -28.97 -16.30
C LYS A 602 -32.75 -28.51 -15.09
#